data_36a57649da41dbb73462aaff4640e55a
#
_entry.id   36a57649da41dbb73462aaff4640e55a
#
_cell.length_a   1.000
_cell.length_b   1.000
_cell.length_c   1.000
_cell.angle_alpha   90.00
_cell.angle_beta   90.00
_cell.angle_gamma   90.00
#
_symmetry.space_group_name_H-M   'P 1'
#
loop_
_entity.id
_entity.type
_entity.pdbx_description
1 polymer ?
#
loop_
_entity_poly.entity_id
_entity_poly.type
_entity_poly.pdbx_seq_one_letter_code
_entity_poly.pdbx_strand_id
1 'polypeptide(L)'
;MRILTLSVLAAAVLATGCTRIETGEVGLRVGFDKQVSTGELLPGSFNQTLIGSVMTFPIKEVAVKVDDITPQAKDNSTMKDFDLTVIYNINQAQVAEIYNSKNKSFHAVHNGDTYLMYNYIFNAARNATYKAARKYEALDMGDNRTAMEQEIRETVVKTLADEKLDGTISITQVLIRSIIPADSVVLSANELVKAKNEYKTEEVKVATARKRNESMQANPMAIPLLMAEAQAEAMRKLPDAIAAFKGQTLVINGVVTPTVQTNGK
;
A
#
# COMPACT_ATOMS: atom_id res chain seq x y z
N MET A 1 48.27 40.07 35.98
CA MET A 1 47.66 38.73 36.13
C MET A 1 46.18 38.76 36.52
N ARG A 2 45.73 39.55 37.48
CA ARG A 2 44.31 39.60 37.90
C ARG A 2 43.30 40.06 36.82
N ILE A 3 43.70 40.96 35.91
CA ILE A 3 42.84 41.45 34.83
C ILE A 3 42.67 40.37 33.73
N LEU A 4 43.74 39.61 33.46
CA LEU A 4 43.72 38.55 32.46
C LEU A 4 42.81 37.37 32.90
N THR A 5 42.84 37.05 34.20
CA THR A 5 41.97 36.01 34.76
C THR A 5 40.51 36.43 34.76
N LEU A 6 40.19 37.71 34.97
CA LEU A 6 38.81 38.22 34.92
C LEU A 6 38.27 38.23 33.49
N SER A 7 39.10 38.53 32.49
CA SER A 7 38.66 38.50 31.08
C SER A 7 38.45 37.10 30.55
N VAL A 8 39.24 36.11 30.98
CA VAL A 8 39.02 34.70 30.64
C VAL A 8 37.75 34.15 31.29
N LEU A 9 37.48 34.55 32.55
CA LEU A 9 36.25 34.17 33.22
C LEU A 9 35.00 34.78 32.57
N ALA A 10 35.07 36.04 32.15
CA ALA A 10 33.99 36.71 31.40
C ALA A 10 33.76 36.09 30.01
N ALA A 11 34.83 35.69 29.30
CA ALA A 11 34.70 35.02 28.01
C ALA A 11 34.08 33.59 28.13
N ALA A 12 34.39 32.89 29.24
CA ALA A 12 33.80 31.57 29.52
C ALA A 12 32.30 31.63 29.81
N VAL A 13 31.83 32.71 30.44
CA VAL A 13 30.38 32.92 30.69
C VAL A 13 29.62 33.30 29.42
N LEU A 14 30.28 33.94 28.45
CA LEU A 14 29.67 34.27 27.15
C LEU A 14 29.59 33.08 26.18
N ALA A 15 30.30 31.99 26.48
CA ALA A 15 30.26 30.73 25.70
C ALA A 15 29.12 29.78 26.10
N THR A 16 28.24 30.19 27.04
CA THR A 16 27.08 29.41 27.41
C THR A 16 26.11 29.33 26.23
N GLY A 17 25.84 28.13 25.77
CA GLY A 17 25.04 27.88 24.58
C GLY A 17 23.60 28.40 24.76
N CYS A 18 23.21 29.30 23.88
CA CYS A 18 21.82 29.71 23.77
C CYS A 18 21.10 28.75 22.85
N THR A 19 20.13 28.01 23.36
CA THR A 19 19.29 27.14 22.56
C THR A 19 17.95 27.82 22.29
N ARG A 20 17.61 28.00 21.03
CA ARG A 20 16.30 28.49 20.61
C ARG A 20 15.46 27.29 20.14
N ILE A 21 14.23 27.19 20.65
CA ILE A 21 13.29 26.17 20.21
C ILE A 21 12.65 26.61 18.89
N GLU A 22 12.79 25.78 17.88
CA GLU A 22 12.26 26.04 16.55
C GLU A 22 10.74 25.85 16.48
N THR A 23 10.12 26.43 15.44
CA THR A 23 8.70 26.26 15.21
C THR A 23 8.38 24.80 14.86
N GLY A 24 7.52 24.18 15.66
CA GLY A 24 7.15 22.76 15.51
C GLY A 24 7.99 21.79 16.32
N GLU A 25 8.76 22.33 17.29
CA GLU A 25 9.47 21.55 18.29
C GLU A 25 9.06 21.99 19.69
N VAL A 26 9.27 21.11 20.64
CA VAL A 26 9.18 21.39 22.08
C VAL A 26 10.51 21.02 22.71
N GLY A 27 11.04 21.89 23.55
CA GLY A 27 12.25 21.65 24.32
C GLY A 27 11.95 21.14 25.72
N LEU A 28 12.77 20.21 26.21
CA LEU A 28 12.82 19.84 27.63
C LEU A 28 14.21 20.15 28.19
N ARG A 29 14.24 20.73 29.38
CA ARG A 29 15.49 20.95 30.12
C ARG A 29 15.95 19.66 30.78
N VAL A 30 17.19 19.32 30.56
CA VAL A 30 17.88 18.23 31.25
C VAL A 30 18.87 18.86 32.25
N GLY A 31 18.63 18.66 33.54
CA GLY A 31 19.50 19.14 34.58
C GLY A 31 20.85 18.43 34.62
N PHE A 32 21.79 18.95 35.43
CA PHE A 32 23.08 18.30 35.66
C PHE A 32 22.95 16.92 36.31
N ASP A 33 21.88 16.72 37.07
CA ASP A 33 21.47 15.45 37.66
C ASP A 33 20.85 14.48 36.66
N LYS A 34 20.82 14.85 35.37
CA LYS A 34 20.17 14.10 34.27
C LYS A 34 18.65 13.96 34.43
N GLN A 35 18.05 14.69 35.37
CA GLN A 35 16.60 14.74 35.47
C GLN A 35 16.02 15.69 34.40
N VAL A 36 14.92 15.25 33.80
CA VAL A 36 14.20 16.05 32.81
C VAL A 36 13.16 16.89 33.55
N SER A 37 13.19 18.20 33.29
CA SER A 37 12.19 19.12 33.85
C SER A 37 10.79 18.79 33.33
N THR A 38 9.80 18.93 34.16
CA THR A 38 8.38 18.77 33.81
C THR A 38 7.78 19.95 33.04
N GLY A 39 8.55 21.02 32.84
CA GLY A 39 8.10 22.21 32.11
C GLY A 39 8.59 22.19 30.68
N GLU A 40 7.66 22.22 29.73
CA GLU A 40 7.94 22.31 28.30
C GLU A 40 8.40 23.72 27.92
N LEU A 41 9.42 23.79 27.08
CA LEU A 41 9.86 25.01 26.41
C LEU A 41 9.15 25.09 25.06
N LEU A 42 8.24 26.04 24.94
CA LEU A 42 7.43 26.24 23.74
C LEU A 42 8.26 26.83 22.59
N PRO A 43 7.79 26.67 21.34
CA PRO A 43 8.40 27.28 20.16
C PRO A 43 8.62 28.78 20.34
N GLY A 44 9.81 29.29 19.95
CA GLY A 44 10.20 30.67 20.12
C GLY A 44 10.81 30.99 21.49
N SER A 45 10.73 30.06 22.44
CA SER A 45 11.41 30.23 23.73
C SER A 45 12.92 30.28 23.55
N PHE A 46 13.49 31.29 24.19
CA PHE A 46 14.94 31.45 24.26
C PHE A 46 15.39 30.99 25.64
N ASN A 47 16.23 29.98 25.66
CA ASN A 47 16.72 29.43 26.91
C ASN A 47 18.22 29.51 27.00
N GLN A 48 18.70 30.18 28.05
CA GLN A 48 20.10 30.24 28.40
C GLN A 48 20.37 29.24 29.52
N THR A 49 21.00 28.11 29.19
CA THR A 49 21.40 27.11 30.17
C THR A 49 22.86 27.35 30.54
N LEU A 50 23.08 27.78 31.76
CA LEU A 50 24.43 27.84 32.33
C LEU A 50 24.98 26.44 32.63
N ILE A 51 24.07 25.51 33.02
CA ILE A 51 24.44 24.13 33.36
C ILE A 51 23.25 23.24 32.91
N GLY A 52 23.58 22.17 32.18
CA GLY A 52 22.60 21.24 31.62
C GLY A 52 22.49 21.33 30.08
N SER A 53 21.49 20.70 29.53
CA SER A 53 21.21 20.70 28.09
C SER A 53 19.71 20.85 27.84
N VAL A 54 19.35 21.21 26.62
CA VAL A 54 17.97 21.18 26.14
C VAL A 54 17.85 20.08 25.10
N MET A 55 16.88 19.19 25.27
CA MET A 55 16.50 18.22 24.27
C MET A 55 15.29 18.75 23.53
N THR A 56 15.29 18.67 22.20
CA THR A 56 14.17 19.06 21.36
C THR A 56 13.44 17.84 20.82
N PHE A 57 12.12 17.96 20.70
CA PHE A 57 11.23 16.93 20.22
C PHE A 57 10.30 17.51 19.14
N PRO A 58 10.24 16.91 17.97
CA PRO A 58 9.30 17.34 16.95
C PRO A 58 7.86 17.05 17.40
N ILE A 59 7.00 18.08 17.34
CA ILE A 59 5.57 17.99 17.64
C ILE A 59 4.70 18.13 16.41
N LYS A 60 5.28 18.42 15.25
CA LYS A 60 4.60 18.40 13.95
C LYS A 60 4.14 16.98 13.64
N GLU A 61 3.27 16.87 12.64
CA GLU A 61 2.85 15.58 12.14
C GLU A 61 4.05 14.70 11.78
N VAL A 62 4.10 13.53 12.39
CA VAL A 62 5.12 12.50 12.15
C VAL A 62 4.50 11.37 11.37
N ALA A 63 5.15 10.98 10.27
CA ALA A 63 4.73 9.87 9.44
C ALA A 63 5.49 8.59 9.84
N VAL A 64 4.78 7.62 10.38
CA VAL A 64 5.28 6.27 10.66
C VAL A 64 5.03 5.40 9.45
N LYS A 65 6.08 4.96 8.79
CA LYS A 65 6.00 4.02 7.68
C LYS A 65 6.07 2.59 8.21
N VAL A 66 5.09 1.78 7.83
CA VAL A 66 5.04 0.35 8.12
C VAL A 66 5.10 -0.36 6.79
N ASP A 67 6.28 -0.81 6.44
CA ASP A 67 6.61 -1.36 5.13
C ASP A 67 6.83 -2.88 5.23
N ASP A 68 6.71 -3.55 4.08
CA ASP A 68 7.05 -4.97 3.88
C ASP A 68 6.31 -5.92 4.84
N ILE A 69 5.08 -5.60 5.25
CA ILE A 69 4.29 -6.52 6.06
C ILE A 69 3.50 -7.49 5.18
N THR A 70 3.39 -8.72 5.66
CA THR A 70 2.74 -9.83 4.94
C THR A 70 1.55 -10.37 5.74
N PRO A 71 0.46 -9.60 5.90
CA PRO A 71 -0.70 -10.07 6.64
C PRO A 71 -1.40 -11.20 5.91
N GLN A 72 -2.08 -12.04 6.69
CA GLN A 72 -2.93 -13.10 6.15
C GLN A 72 -4.35 -12.60 5.99
N ALA A 73 -4.93 -12.84 4.82
CA ALA A 73 -6.30 -12.50 4.49
C ALA A 73 -7.32 -13.49 5.09
N LYS A 74 -8.60 -13.19 4.95
CA LYS A 74 -9.72 -14.02 5.41
C LYS A 74 -9.74 -15.41 4.75
N ASP A 75 -9.38 -15.50 3.48
CA ASP A 75 -9.28 -16.73 2.69
C ASP A 75 -8.00 -17.54 2.99
N ASN A 76 -7.27 -17.17 4.05
CA ASN A 76 -5.98 -17.73 4.48
C ASN A 76 -4.82 -17.53 3.49
N SER A 77 -5.01 -16.79 2.42
CA SER A 77 -3.89 -16.39 1.57
C SER A 77 -3.02 -15.35 2.27
N THR A 78 -1.72 -15.38 2.01
CA THR A 78 -0.77 -14.40 2.54
C THR A 78 -0.58 -13.30 1.52
N MET A 79 -0.60 -12.05 1.96
CA MET A 79 -0.25 -10.94 1.09
C MET A 79 1.25 -10.99 0.78
N LYS A 80 1.63 -10.64 -0.44
CA LYS A 80 3.04 -10.54 -0.85
C LYS A 80 3.68 -9.29 -0.28
N ASP A 81 2.91 -8.20 -0.29
CA ASP A 81 3.33 -6.90 0.19
C ASP A 81 2.13 -6.10 0.68
N PHE A 82 2.29 -5.44 1.81
CA PHE A 82 1.29 -4.53 2.35
C PHE A 82 1.98 -3.39 3.09
N ASP A 83 1.86 -2.20 2.55
CA ASP A 83 2.48 -0.99 3.08
C ASP A 83 1.44 0.01 3.54
N LEU A 84 1.70 0.61 4.69
CA LEU A 84 0.88 1.72 5.17
C LEU A 84 1.72 2.81 5.83
N THR A 85 1.12 3.99 5.94
CA THR A 85 1.68 5.11 6.68
C THR A 85 0.64 5.58 7.69
N VAL A 86 1.06 5.73 8.94
CA VAL A 86 0.26 6.34 10.00
C VAL A 86 0.83 7.71 10.31
N ILE A 87 -0.01 8.73 10.25
CA ILE A 87 0.37 10.10 10.58
C ILE A 87 -0.21 10.44 11.95
N TYR A 88 0.65 10.89 12.85
CA TYR A 88 0.27 11.29 14.20
C TYR A 88 0.93 12.60 14.60
N ASN A 89 0.35 13.26 15.59
CA ASN A 89 0.94 14.39 16.29
C ASN A 89 0.86 14.18 17.80
N ILE A 90 1.67 14.95 18.52
CA ILE A 90 1.73 14.90 19.98
C ILE A 90 1.32 16.27 20.54
N ASN A 91 0.52 16.25 21.60
CA ASN A 91 0.18 17.44 22.34
C ASN A 91 1.44 18.00 23.02
N GLN A 92 1.81 19.23 22.65
CA GLN A 92 3.01 19.90 23.13
C GLN A 92 3.08 19.99 24.67
N ALA A 93 1.95 20.09 25.36
CA ALA A 93 1.89 20.21 26.82
C ALA A 93 2.11 18.87 27.57
N GLN A 94 2.32 17.76 26.86
CA GLN A 94 2.46 16.43 27.45
C GLN A 94 3.74 15.71 27.02
N VAL A 95 4.63 16.40 26.34
CA VAL A 95 5.90 15.87 25.84
C VAL A 95 6.78 15.39 27.00
N ALA A 96 6.87 16.18 28.11
CA ALA A 96 7.64 15.82 29.29
C ALA A 96 7.07 14.59 29.98
N GLU A 97 5.74 14.47 30.08
CA GLU A 97 5.08 13.32 30.68
C GLU A 97 5.35 12.04 29.87
N ILE A 98 5.19 12.07 28.56
CA ILE A 98 5.48 10.92 27.69
C ILE A 98 6.93 10.49 27.85
N TYR A 99 7.87 11.43 27.77
CA TYR A 99 9.28 11.12 27.81
C TYR A 99 9.69 10.50 29.15
N ASN A 100 9.15 10.98 30.28
CA ASN A 100 9.47 10.50 31.61
C ASN A 100 8.72 9.21 32.00
N SER A 101 7.47 9.02 31.52
CA SER A 101 6.62 7.91 31.95
C SER A 101 6.68 6.69 31.03
N LYS A 102 6.95 6.89 29.73
CA LYS A 102 6.93 5.79 28.77
C LYS A 102 8.31 5.20 28.52
N ASN A 103 8.33 3.92 28.17
CA ASN A 103 9.57 3.19 27.95
C ASN A 103 10.37 3.81 26.80
N LYS A 104 11.68 3.95 26.99
CA LYS A 104 12.61 4.51 26.00
C LYS A 104 12.57 3.75 24.65
N SER A 105 12.31 2.46 24.66
CA SER A 105 12.18 1.66 23.43
C SER A 105 10.98 2.01 22.56
N PHE A 106 10.01 2.75 23.10
CA PHE A 106 8.84 3.22 22.35
C PHE A 106 9.16 4.43 21.45
N HIS A 107 10.28 5.09 21.72
CA HIS A 107 10.74 6.23 20.95
C HIS A 107 11.74 5.79 19.88
N ALA A 108 11.84 6.54 18.79
CA ALA A 108 12.85 6.35 17.77
C ALA A 108 13.77 7.57 17.71
N VAL A 109 15.05 7.34 17.44
CA VAL A 109 16.01 8.42 17.16
C VAL A 109 16.36 8.37 15.68
N HIS A 110 16.12 9.46 14.97
CA HIS A 110 16.43 9.56 13.55
C HIS A 110 17.10 10.90 13.27
N ASN A 111 18.27 10.90 12.64
CA ASN A 111 19.05 12.11 12.33
C ASN A 111 19.36 13.01 13.53
N GLY A 112 19.38 12.47 14.74
CA GLY A 112 19.59 13.24 15.97
C GLY A 112 18.31 13.67 16.69
N ASP A 113 17.17 13.62 16.02
CA ASP A 113 15.88 13.94 16.61
C ASP A 113 15.24 12.71 17.27
N THR A 114 14.59 12.94 18.40
CA THR A 114 13.85 11.90 19.11
C THR A 114 12.36 12.00 18.79
N TYR A 115 11.87 11.00 18.06
CA TYR A 115 10.44 10.86 17.75
C TYR A 115 9.75 10.05 18.83
N LEU A 116 8.97 10.74 19.65
CA LEU A 116 8.28 10.12 20.76
C LEU A 116 7.21 9.14 20.27
N MET A 117 7.13 7.98 20.89
CA MET A 117 6.15 6.90 20.63
C MET A 117 6.14 6.32 19.21
N TYR A 118 7.15 6.64 18.39
CA TYR A 118 7.23 6.17 17.00
C TYR A 118 7.16 4.63 16.89
N ASN A 119 8.01 3.92 17.66
CA ASN A 119 8.05 2.46 17.64
C ASN A 119 6.78 1.83 18.21
N TYR A 120 6.15 2.48 19.19
CA TYR A 120 4.90 2.02 19.74
C TYR A 120 3.77 2.09 18.70
N ILE A 121 3.65 3.24 18.02
CA ILE A 121 2.65 3.45 16.96
C ILE A 121 2.92 2.51 15.77
N PHE A 122 4.18 2.30 15.40
CA PHE A 122 4.57 1.31 14.39
C PHE A 122 4.02 -0.08 14.73
N ASN A 123 4.25 -0.56 15.95
CA ASN A 123 3.79 -1.88 16.39
C ASN A 123 2.25 -1.94 16.50
N ALA A 124 1.61 -0.88 16.99
CA ALA A 124 0.16 -0.79 17.06
C ALA A 124 -0.48 -0.83 15.67
N ALA A 125 0.05 -0.06 14.72
CA ALA A 125 -0.41 -0.03 13.34
C ALA A 125 -0.21 -1.38 12.64
N ARG A 126 0.96 -2.00 12.81
CA ARG A 126 1.23 -3.34 12.30
C ARG A 126 0.20 -4.35 12.81
N ASN A 127 -0.01 -4.40 14.11
CA ASN A 127 -0.98 -5.32 14.73
C ASN A 127 -2.41 -5.04 14.26
N ALA A 128 -2.81 -3.77 14.16
CA ALA A 128 -4.11 -3.36 13.63
C ALA A 128 -4.31 -3.84 12.19
N THR A 129 -3.28 -3.72 11.36
CA THR A 129 -3.30 -4.18 9.97
C THR A 129 -3.49 -5.69 9.87
N TYR A 130 -2.77 -6.48 10.68
CA TYR A 130 -2.96 -7.94 10.72
C TYR A 130 -4.38 -8.33 11.14
N LYS A 131 -5.01 -7.58 12.04
CA LYS A 131 -6.41 -7.81 12.45
C LYS A 131 -7.40 -7.41 11.36
N ALA A 132 -7.20 -6.26 10.73
CA ALA A 132 -8.06 -5.78 9.67
C ALA A 132 -8.01 -6.70 8.43
N ALA A 133 -6.82 -7.12 8.00
CA ALA A 133 -6.65 -8.00 6.85
C ALA A 133 -7.43 -9.32 6.95
N ARG A 134 -7.55 -9.87 8.17
CA ARG A 134 -8.33 -11.10 8.43
C ARG A 134 -9.82 -10.99 8.14
N LYS A 135 -10.34 -9.81 7.91
CA LYS A 135 -11.78 -9.59 7.63
C LYS A 135 -12.09 -9.58 6.14
N TYR A 136 -11.09 -9.38 5.29
CA TYR A 136 -11.24 -9.21 3.85
C TYR A 136 -10.54 -10.34 3.09
N GLU A 137 -11.12 -10.76 1.96
CA GLU A 137 -10.45 -11.65 1.02
C GLU A 137 -9.32 -10.91 0.31
N ALA A 138 -8.24 -11.62 -0.05
CA ALA A 138 -7.03 -11.00 -0.56
C ALA A 138 -7.27 -10.13 -1.80
N LEU A 139 -8.18 -10.56 -2.68
CA LEU A 139 -8.52 -9.82 -3.91
C LEU A 139 -9.43 -8.62 -3.66
N ASP A 140 -10.24 -8.66 -2.59
CA ASP A 140 -11.20 -7.61 -2.27
C ASP A 140 -10.59 -6.46 -1.44
N MET A 141 -9.38 -6.64 -0.89
CA MET A 141 -8.74 -5.63 -0.06
C MET A 141 -8.53 -4.31 -0.79
N GLY A 142 -8.22 -4.37 -2.10
CA GLY A 142 -8.04 -3.18 -2.92
C GLY A 142 -9.27 -2.30 -2.99
N ASP A 143 -10.43 -2.91 -3.19
CA ASP A 143 -11.73 -2.22 -3.29
C ASP A 143 -12.20 -1.71 -1.92
N ASN A 144 -11.79 -2.38 -0.84
CA ASN A 144 -12.16 -2.03 0.54
C ASN A 144 -11.09 -1.18 1.26
N ARG A 145 -10.13 -0.61 0.52
CA ARG A 145 -9.00 0.17 1.08
C ARG A 145 -9.44 1.20 2.11
N THR A 146 -10.40 2.06 1.77
CA THR A 146 -10.88 3.13 2.66
C THR A 146 -11.50 2.58 3.96
N ALA A 147 -12.26 1.49 3.87
CA ALA A 147 -12.84 0.84 5.04
C ALA A 147 -11.75 0.24 5.94
N MET A 148 -10.72 -0.37 5.35
CA MET A 148 -9.57 -0.89 6.08
C MET A 148 -8.76 0.22 6.76
N GLU A 149 -8.51 1.34 6.08
CA GLU A 149 -7.82 2.51 6.66
C GLU A 149 -8.54 3.02 7.90
N GLN A 150 -9.86 3.15 7.82
CA GLN A 150 -10.70 3.56 8.95
C GLN A 150 -10.63 2.57 10.11
N GLU A 151 -10.74 1.28 9.82
CA GLU A 151 -10.69 0.23 10.83
C GLU A 151 -9.32 0.16 11.53
N ILE A 152 -8.24 0.27 10.76
CA ILE A 152 -6.87 0.33 11.30
C ILE A 152 -6.73 1.55 12.21
N ARG A 153 -7.22 2.72 11.75
CA ARG A 153 -7.21 3.95 12.55
C ARG A 153 -7.94 3.78 13.88
N GLU A 154 -9.16 3.26 13.84
CA GLU A 154 -9.96 3.02 15.05
C GLU A 154 -9.27 2.05 16.03
N THR A 155 -8.67 1.00 15.50
CA THR A 155 -7.93 0.01 16.30
C THR A 155 -6.70 0.64 16.95
N VAL A 156 -5.95 1.46 16.21
CA VAL A 156 -4.78 2.17 16.75
C VAL A 156 -5.20 3.18 17.82
N VAL A 157 -6.24 3.98 17.56
CA VAL A 157 -6.79 4.95 18.53
C VAL A 157 -7.24 4.24 19.80
N LYS A 158 -7.95 3.12 19.67
CA LYS A 158 -8.33 2.30 20.83
C LYS A 158 -7.13 1.79 21.61
N THR A 159 -6.09 1.32 20.92
CA THR A 159 -4.86 0.85 21.57
C THR A 159 -4.15 1.97 22.33
N LEU A 160 -4.17 3.20 21.79
CA LEU A 160 -3.63 4.38 22.49
C LEU A 160 -4.47 4.74 23.71
N ALA A 161 -5.80 4.64 23.63
CA ALA A 161 -6.69 4.90 24.75
C ALA A 161 -6.51 3.87 25.90
N ASP A 162 -6.32 2.59 25.57
CA ASP A 162 -6.02 1.53 26.55
C ASP A 162 -4.72 1.82 27.32
N GLU A 163 -3.76 2.52 26.71
CA GLU A 163 -2.50 2.99 27.33
C GLU A 163 -2.61 4.37 27.99
N LYS A 164 -3.81 4.96 28.05
CA LYS A 164 -4.08 6.30 28.58
C LYS A 164 -3.29 7.39 27.85
N LEU A 165 -3.18 7.26 26.54
CA LEU A 165 -2.54 8.22 25.64
C LEU A 165 -3.55 9.01 24.81
N ASP A 166 -4.84 8.82 25.06
CA ASP A 166 -5.92 9.60 24.51
C ASP A 166 -5.79 11.08 24.93
N GLY A 167 -5.92 11.99 23.98
CA GLY A 167 -5.65 13.43 24.23
C GLY A 167 -4.17 13.82 24.26
N THR A 168 -3.26 12.86 24.41
CA THR A 168 -1.80 13.05 24.35
C THR A 168 -1.27 12.87 22.93
N ILE A 169 -1.72 11.81 22.27
CA ILE A 169 -1.37 11.47 20.88
C ILE A 169 -2.63 11.44 20.04
N SER A 170 -2.60 12.15 18.91
CA SER A 170 -3.70 12.17 17.96
C SER A 170 -3.29 11.53 16.65
N ILE A 171 -4.05 10.52 16.20
CA ILE A 171 -3.86 9.93 14.88
C ILE A 171 -4.62 10.77 13.86
N THR A 172 -3.88 11.48 13.04
CA THR A 172 -4.45 12.35 12.00
C THR A 172 -4.97 11.51 10.83
N GLN A 173 -4.15 10.59 10.34
CA GLN A 173 -4.50 9.82 9.15
C GLN A 173 -3.81 8.46 9.13
N VAL A 174 -4.47 7.49 8.52
CA VAL A 174 -3.90 6.20 8.13
C VAL A 174 -4.08 6.06 6.64
N LEU A 175 -3.00 5.78 5.93
CA LEU A 175 -2.96 5.65 4.48
C LEU A 175 -2.33 4.30 4.13
N ILE A 176 -3.06 3.47 3.44
CA ILE A 176 -2.50 2.25 2.85
C ILE A 176 -1.82 2.67 1.54
N ARG A 177 -0.55 2.33 1.33
CA ARG A 177 0.22 2.69 0.13
C ARG A 177 0.21 1.57 -0.90
N SER A 178 0.40 0.34 -0.45
CA SER A 178 0.47 -0.84 -1.30
C SER A 178 -0.39 -1.97 -0.73
N ILE A 179 -1.06 -2.71 -1.60
CA ILE A 179 -1.76 -3.97 -1.29
C ILE A 179 -1.48 -4.91 -2.46
N ILE A 180 -0.59 -5.88 -2.27
CA ILE A 180 -0.22 -6.84 -3.31
C ILE A 180 -0.51 -8.25 -2.81
N PRO A 181 -1.50 -8.95 -3.37
CA PRO A 181 -1.76 -10.35 -3.08
C PRO A 181 -0.61 -11.24 -3.52
N ALA A 182 -0.52 -12.45 -2.95
CA ALA A 182 0.45 -13.44 -3.40
C ALA A 182 0.25 -13.78 -4.88
N ASP A 183 1.33 -14.03 -5.60
CA ASP A 183 1.31 -14.31 -7.04
C ASP A 183 0.41 -15.52 -7.38
N SER A 184 0.36 -16.54 -6.52
CA SER A 184 -0.54 -17.70 -6.67
C SER A 184 -2.03 -17.32 -6.65
N VAL A 185 -2.42 -16.36 -5.81
CA VAL A 185 -3.81 -15.85 -5.72
C VAL A 185 -4.16 -15.12 -7.00
N VAL A 186 -3.28 -14.25 -7.48
CA VAL A 186 -3.47 -13.50 -8.74
C VAL A 186 -3.57 -14.44 -9.93
N LEU A 187 -2.71 -15.46 -10.00
CA LEU A 187 -2.74 -16.47 -11.07
C LEU A 187 -4.08 -17.23 -11.08
N SER A 188 -4.51 -17.75 -9.93
CA SER A 188 -5.78 -18.48 -9.81
C SER A 188 -6.99 -17.59 -10.16
N ALA A 189 -6.96 -16.31 -9.76
CA ALA A 189 -8.00 -15.36 -10.12
C ALA A 189 -8.04 -15.10 -11.63
N ASN A 190 -6.89 -14.96 -12.29
CA ASN A 190 -6.79 -14.77 -13.72
C ASN A 190 -7.30 -16.00 -14.49
N GLU A 191 -6.98 -17.22 -14.03
CA GLU A 191 -7.52 -18.45 -14.60
C GLU A 191 -9.03 -18.55 -14.48
N LEU A 192 -9.58 -18.18 -13.32
CA LEU A 192 -11.02 -18.14 -13.10
C LEU A 192 -11.72 -17.12 -14.02
N VAL A 193 -11.15 -15.93 -14.16
CA VAL A 193 -11.65 -14.88 -15.06
C VAL A 193 -11.63 -15.38 -16.51
N LYS A 194 -10.52 -16.02 -16.91
CA LYS A 194 -10.39 -16.61 -18.25
C LYS A 194 -11.46 -17.67 -18.51
N ALA A 195 -11.63 -18.62 -17.62
CA ALA A 195 -12.67 -19.66 -17.72
C ALA A 195 -14.08 -19.05 -17.78
N LYS A 196 -14.37 -18.05 -16.95
CA LYS A 196 -15.66 -17.33 -16.97
C LYS A 196 -15.90 -16.61 -18.30
N ASN A 197 -14.88 -16.00 -18.87
CA ASN A 197 -14.98 -15.32 -20.16
C ASN A 197 -15.18 -16.33 -21.31
N GLU A 198 -14.48 -17.47 -21.28
CA GLU A 198 -14.68 -18.56 -22.21
C GLU A 198 -16.10 -19.11 -22.14
N TYR A 199 -16.61 -19.39 -20.93
CA TYR A 199 -18.00 -19.84 -20.72
C TYR A 199 -19.01 -18.82 -21.28
N LYS A 200 -18.84 -17.54 -20.98
CA LYS A 200 -19.72 -16.48 -21.49
C LYS A 200 -19.66 -16.36 -23.02
N THR A 201 -18.49 -16.56 -23.59
CA THR A 201 -18.32 -16.57 -25.06
C THR A 201 -19.06 -17.74 -25.70
N GLU A 202 -18.99 -18.93 -25.10
CA GLU A 202 -19.74 -20.10 -25.58
C GLU A 202 -21.28 -19.92 -25.41
N GLU A 203 -21.72 -19.35 -24.31
CA GLU A 203 -23.12 -19.01 -24.08
C GLU A 203 -23.65 -18.07 -25.18
N VAL A 204 -22.89 -17.03 -25.52
CA VAL A 204 -23.22 -16.09 -26.60
C VAL A 204 -23.25 -16.81 -27.96
N LYS A 205 -22.30 -17.71 -28.23
CA LYS A 205 -22.30 -18.51 -29.47
C LYS A 205 -23.53 -19.40 -29.58
N VAL A 206 -23.89 -20.09 -28.48
CA VAL A 206 -25.13 -20.94 -28.45
C VAL A 206 -26.38 -20.10 -28.65
N ALA A 207 -26.49 -18.94 -27.97
CA ALA A 207 -27.61 -18.03 -28.14
C ALA A 207 -27.72 -17.50 -29.59
N THR A 208 -26.57 -17.15 -30.18
CA THR A 208 -26.49 -16.69 -31.58
C THR A 208 -26.86 -17.81 -32.55
N ALA A 209 -26.42 -19.06 -32.32
CA ALA A 209 -26.79 -20.22 -33.15
C ALA A 209 -28.26 -20.52 -33.06
N ARG A 210 -28.88 -20.43 -31.87
CA ARG A 210 -30.32 -20.58 -31.68
C ARG A 210 -31.11 -19.54 -32.47
N LYS A 211 -30.77 -18.26 -32.33
CA LYS A 211 -31.43 -17.17 -33.10
C LYS A 211 -31.27 -17.36 -34.60
N ARG A 212 -30.10 -17.81 -35.05
CA ARG A 212 -29.84 -18.11 -36.46
C ARG A 212 -30.75 -19.26 -36.95
N ASN A 213 -30.89 -20.34 -36.17
CA ASN A 213 -31.74 -21.45 -36.50
C ASN A 213 -33.23 -21.04 -36.52
N GLU A 214 -33.68 -20.23 -35.55
CA GLU A 214 -35.07 -19.69 -35.53
C GLU A 214 -35.30 -18.81 -36.76
N SER A 215 -34.36 -17.97 -37.16
CA SER A 215 -34.45 -17.14 -38.35
C SER A 215 -34.46 -17.96 -39.62
N MET A 216 -33.69 -19.08 -39.70
CA MET A 216 -33.74 -20.00 -40.83
C MET A 216 -35.07 -20.76 -40.94
N GLN A 217 -35.66 -21.15 -39.81
CA GLN A 217 -37.00 -21.78 -39.78
C GLN A 217 -38.12 -20.82 -40.18
N ALA A 218 -38.00 -19.55 -39.78
CA ALA A 218 -38.96 -18.51 -40.11
C ALA A 218 -38.93 -18.08 -41.59
N ASN A 219 -37.76 -18.22 -42.24
CA ASN A 219 -37.58 -17.85 -43.64
C ASN A 219 -36.73 -18.87 -44.42
N PRO A 220 -37.33 -19.98 -44.88
CA PRO A 220 -36.63 -21.04 -45.60
C PRO A 220 -35.94 -20.56 -46.92
N MET A 221 -36.39 -19.48 -47.51
CA MET A 221 -35.79 -18.90 -48.73
C MET A 221 -34.43 -18.23 -48.44
N ALA A 222 -34.09 -17.94 -47.19
CA ALA A 222 -32.80 -17.41 -46.80
C ALA A 222 -31.70 -18.48 -46.77
N ILE A 223 -32.04 -19.77 -46.73
CA ILE A 223 -31.07 -20.87 -46.63
C ILE A 223 -30.10 -20.92 -47.79
N PRO A 224 -30.51 -20.78 -49.07
CA PRO A 224 -29.63 -20.79 -50.19
C PRO A 224 -28.62 -19.61 -50.17
N LEU A 225 -29.09 -18.43 -49.73
CA LEU A 225 -28.21 -17.23 -49.61
C LEU A 225 -27.14 -17.41 -48.53
N LEU A 226 -27.51 -17.93 -47.38
CA LEU A 226 -26.56 -18.22 -46.29
C LEU A 226 -25.57 -19.33 -46.64
N MET A 227 -26.00 -20.32 -47.42
CA MET A 227 -25.10 -21.33 -47.96
C MET A 227 -24.08 -20.74 -48.94
N ALA A 228 -24.54 -19.82 -49.83
CA ALA A 228 -23.67 -19.13 -50.76
C ALA A 228 -22.64 -18.22 -50.05
N GLU A 229 -23.05 -17.50 -48.99
CA GLU A 229 -22.15 -16.72 -48.16
C GLU A 229 -21.14 -17.59 -47.40
N ALA A 230 -21.56 -18.70 -46.83
CA ALA A 230 -20.65 -19.62 -46.14
C ALA A 230 -19.64 -20.27 -47.09
N GLN A 231 -20.11 -20.62 -48.31
CA GLN A 231 -19.21 -21.10 -49.37
C GLN A 231 -18.20 -20.02 -49.82
N ALA A 232 -18.65 -18.77 -50.00
CA ALA A 232 -17.75 -17.67 -50.34
C ALA A 232 -16.72 -17.37 -49.24
N GLU A 233 -17.11 -17.45 -48.00
CA GLU A 233 -16.18 -17.28 -46.87
C GLU A 233 -15.18 -18.46 -46.73
N ALA A 234 -15.64 -19.69 -46.93
CA ALA A 234 -14.77 -20.85 -47.01
C ALA A 234 -13.75 -20.75 -48.13
N MET A 235 -14.20 -20.28 -49.32
CA MET A 235 -13.34 -20.03 -50.47
C MET A 235 -12.30 -18.93 -50.21
N ARG A 236 -12.66 -17.89 -49.45
CA ARG A 236 -11.70 -16.82 -49.05
C ARG A 236 -10.61 -17.33 -48.12
N LYS A 237 -10.93 -18.28 -47.22
CA LYS A 237 -9.97 -18.86 -46.30
C LYS A 237 -9.17 -20.05 -46.86
N LEU A 238 -9.56 -20.51 -48.05
CA LEU A 238 -8.89 -21.65 -48.71
C LEU A 238 -7.41 -21.37 -49.05
N PRO A 239 -7.00 -20.19 -49.55
CA PRO A 239 -5.60 -19.92 -49.83
C PRO A 239 -4.71 -20.06 -48.60
N ASP A 240 -5.18 -19.55 -47.44
CA ASP A 240 -4.44 -19.61 -46.17
C ASP A 240 -4.36 -21.05 -45.62
N ALA A 241 -5.45 -21.79 -45.75
CA ALA A 241 -5.48 -23.19 -45.36
C ALA A 241 -4.57 -24.06 -46.25
N ILE A 242 -4.55 -23.82 -47.55
CA ILE A 242 -3.65 -24.51 -48.51
C ILE A 242 -2.18 -24.17 -48.23
N ALA A 243 -1.90 -22.92 -47.88
CA ALA A 243 -0.53 -22.51 -47.51
C ALA A 243 -0.02 -23.17 -46.23
N ALA A 244 -0.94 -23.50 -45.30
CA ALA A 244 -0.61 -24.22 -44.06
C ALA A 244 -0.40 -25.72 -44.26
N PHE A 245 -0.98 -26.33 -45.31
CA PHE A 245 -0.85 -27.76 -45.62
C PHE A 245 0.30 -28.01 -46.60
N LYS A 246 1.52 -28.09 -46.10
CA LYS A 246 2.68 -28.52 -46.89
C LYS A 246 2.60 -30.02 -47.17
N GLY A 247 2.19 -30.40 -48.40
CA GLY A 247 2.38 -31.74 -48.93
C GLY A 247 1.35 -32.82 -48.58
N GLN A 248 0.18 -32.42 -48.05
CA GLN A 248 -0.94 -33.34 -47.82
C GLN A 248 -2.05 -33.13 -48.84
N THR A 249 -2.73 -34.20 -49.24
CA THR A 249 -3.84 -34.14 -50.19
C THR A 249 -5.12 -33.64 -49.49
N LEU A 250 -5.60 -32.47 -49.88
CA LEU A 250 -6.83 -31.89 -49.32
C LEU A 250 -8.03 -32.34 -50.17
N VAL A 251 -8.96 -33.07 -49.61
CA VAL A 251 -10.22 -33.45 -50.25
C VAL A 251 -11.33 -32.47 -49.83
N ILE A 252 -11.80 -31.65 -50.76
CA ILE A 252 -12.89 -30.69 -50.53
C ILE A 252 -14.14 -31.18 -51.26
N ASN A 253 -15.21 -31.48 -50.54
CA ASN A 253 -16.53 -31.90 -51.08
C ASN A 253 -16.49 -33.06 -52.09
N GLY A 254 -15.63 -34.01 -51.89
CA GLY A 254 -15.51 -35.21 -52.74
C GLY A 254 -14.85 -34.99 -54.11
N VAL A 255 -14.32 -33.80 -54.39
CA VAL A 255 -13.56 -33.50 -55.59
C VAL A 255 -12.06 -33.57 -55.26
N VAL A 256 -11.32 -34.43 -55.91
CA VAL A 256 -9.89 -34.56 -55.76
C VAL A 256 -9.19 -33.45 -56.55
N THR A 257 -8.59 -32.48 -55.87
CA THR A 257 -7.74 -31.49 -56.53
C THR A 257 -6.36 -32.06 -56.82
N PRO A 258 -5.76 -31.79 -58.00
CA PRO A 258 -4.43 -32.32 -58.33
C PRO A 258 -3.37 -31.75 -57.39
N THR A 259 -2.47 -32.60 -56.97
CA THR A 259 -1.33 -32.29 -56.11
C THR A 259 -0.43 -31.27 -56.79
N VAL A 260 -0.30 -30.06 -56.23
CA VAL A 260 0.75 -29.13 -56.64
C VAL A 260 2.05 -29.57 -55.98
N GLN A 261 2.90 -30.29 -56.70
CA GLN A 261 4.29 -30.49 -56.27
C GLN A 261 5.05 -29.18 -56.49
N THR A 262 5.32 -28.47 -55.42
CA THR A 262 6.32 -27.41 -55.43
C THR A 262 7.70 -28.09 -55.32
N ASN A 263 8.38 -28.30 -56.44
CA ASN A 263 9.80 -28.63 -56.47
C ASN A 263 10.56 -27.47 -55.82
N GLY A 264 11.07 -27.69 -54.63
CA GLY A 264 12.04 -26.80 -53.99
C GLY A 264 13.36 -26.86 -54.73
N LYS A 265 13.83 -25.69 -55.10
CA LYS A 265 15.25 -25.42 -55.30
C LYS A 265 15.79 -24.74 -54.04
#